data_7f6bd3a2883838c7610d1ad8cd49b069
#
_entry.id   7f6bd3a2883838c7610d1ad8cd49b069
#
_cell.length_a   1.000
_cell.length_b   1.000
_cell.length_c   1.000
_cell.angle_alpha   90.00
_cell.angle_beta   90.00
_cell.angle_gamma   90.00
#
_symmetry.space_group_name_H-M   'P 1'
#
loop_
_entity.id
_entity.type
_entity.pdbx_description
1 polymer ?
#
loop_
_entity_poly.entity_id
_entity_poly.type
_entity_poly.pdbx_seq_one_letter_code
_entity_poly.pdbx_strand_id
1 'polypeptide(L)'
;MRFLAGLALFFLGLHLISEALSAWKGRRRLLSRGLGSPGGSLVYGLVLGALSGSGSGLGLLALAFLEVGVLGHAQAALLALSATAGAGVWVGFLALAREGAQEALLALGFPLYLVPAWRPGGMFFLGLGLLFLGFGEMGAGLGPALAWAGEVRGVGEGYLAGLLLGGLLGSANAVAALALLLSGGLSPGVAVGLVLGAGVGTTATFFWAALGGRGEALRLGVPLLLHRLLLSLFLLPLSRLLPENVLAWHLGSHLVYALFYWPLSGVWGRVGERLFPRRRVAPKYLRWEALESPLLALALARRELARVADAVRGMLVQALRVLSQEEGGEASLRELEDKVDALTRELVLYTSELASRTKDEKAVKLFMAASELEHLGDLVRRVVRLAERLWAQGLRFSPEGKEDLLLAASRVLSRLERLGAALATGEKALAEEVVREEGGPFFQTLKRAHLHRLEAGWAESRASTLTHLDILLTLEEVDQGVVRLAQLALEL
;
A
#
# COMPACT_ATOMS: atom_id res chain seq x y z
N MET A 1 22.20 18.18 -19.08
CA MET A 1 21.57 17.12 -19.91
C MET A 1 22.23 15.76 -19.74
N ARG A 2 23.57 15.60 -19.82
CA ARG A 2 24.27 14.31 -19.62
C ARG A 2 23.94 13.65 -18.28
N PHE A 3 23.92 14.41 -17.17
CA PHE A 3 23.54 13.88 -15.86
C PHE A 3 22.15 13.24 -15.87
N LEU A 4 21.13 13.91 -16.43
CA LEU A 4 19.77 13.39 -16.50
C LEU A 4 19.65 12.15 -17.40
N ALA A 5 20.38 12.16 -18.54
CA ALA A 5 20.46 11.01 -19.42
C ALA A 5 21.13 9.82 -18.70
N GLY A 6 22.23 10.05 -18.00
CA GLY A 6 22.91 9.05 -17.18
C GLY A 6 22.02 8.49 -16.08
N LEU A 7 21.26 9.35 -15.39
CA LEU A 7 20.31 8.94 -14.37
C LEU A 7 19.20 8.04 -14.93
N ALA A 8 18.68 8.38 -16.12
CA ALA A 8 17.69 7.55 -16.82
C ALA A 8 18.27 6.17 -17.20
N LEU A 9 19.48 6.12 -17.74
CA LEU A 9 20.17 4.85 -18.05
C LEU A 9 20.45 4.02 -16.80
N PHE A 10 20.86 4.66 -15.70
CA PHE A 10 21.09 4.01 -14.41
C PHE A 10 19.82 3.32 -13.89
N PHE A 11 18.69 4.04 -13.87
CA PHE A 11 17.42 3.46 -13.42
C PHE A 11 16.87 2.41 -14.40
N LEU A 12 17.05 2.60 -15.70
CA LEU A 12 16.71 1.59 -16.71
C LEU A 12 17.52 0.31 -16.49
N GLY A 13 18.83 0.44 -16.23
CA GLY A 13 19.70 -0.68 -15.88
C GLY A 13 19.19 -1.44 -14.65
N LEU A 14 18.89 -0.74 -13.56
CA LEU A 14 18.31 -1.35 -12.36
C LEU A 14 16.97 -2.05 -12.64
N HIS A 15 16.12 -1.45 -13.48
CA HIS A 15 14.84 -2.03 -13.86
C HIS A 15 15.02 -3.37 -14.60
N LEU A 16 15.90 -3.40 -15.61
CA LEU A 16 16.20 -4.61 -16.38
C LEU A 16 16.78 -5.72 -15.51
N ILE A 17 17.68 -5.38 -14.58
CA ILE A 17 18.21 -6.34 -13.61
C ILE A 17 17.09 -6.91 -12.74
N SER A 18 16.23 -6.06 -12.21
CA SER A 18 15.09 -6.48 -11.38
C SER A 18 14.13 -7.40 -12.14
N GLU A 19 13.85 -7.09 -13.41
CA GLU A 19 13.01 -7.90 -14.28
C GLU A 19 13.66 -9.26 -14.60
N ALA A 20 14.95 -9.28 -14.95
CA ALA A 20 15.72 -10.49 -15.17
C ALA A 20 15.69 -11.44 -13.95
N LEU A 21 15.91 -10.89 -12.77
CA LEU A 21 15.87 -11.63 -11.52
C LEU A 21 14.46 -12.09 -11.14
N SER A 22 13.42 -11.37 -11.55
CA SER A 22 12.02 -11.76 -11.32
C SER A 22 11.56 -12.93 -12.19
N ALA A 23 12.17 -13.13 -13.35
CA ALA A 23 11.89 -14.24 -14.25
C ALA A 23 12.36 -15.62 -13.69
N TRP A 24 13.23 -15.64 -12.68
CA TRP A 24 13.67 -16.89 -12.03
C TRP A 24 12.55 -17.50 -11.18
N LYS A 25 12.06 -18.69 -11.58
CA LYS A 25 10.86 -19.40 -11.11
C LYS A 25 10.91 -19.96 -9.67
N GLY A 26 11.72 -19.45 -8.76
CA GLY A 26 11.83 -19.97 -7.37
C GLY A 26 11.20 -19.08 -6.27
N ARG A 27 10.81 -17.86 -6.58
CA ARG A 27 10.54 -16.78 -5.61
C ARG A 27 9.31 -16.95 -4.71
N ARG A 28 8.21 -17.55 -5.19
CA ARG A 28 6.96 -17.59 -4.42
C ARG A 28 7.02 -18.47 -3.16
N ARG A 29 7.79 -19.55 -3.17
CA ARG A 29 7.95 -20.46 -2.01
C ARG A 29 8.92 -19.94 -0.95
N LEU A 30 9.88 -19.10 -1.34
CA LEU A 30 10.81 -18.47 -0.42
C LEU A 30 10.13 -17.40 0.45
N LEU A 31 9.24 -16.59 -0.13
CA LEU A 31 8.59 -15.46 0.55
C LEU A 31 7.66 -15.87 1.70
N SER A 32 6.98 -17.01 1.61
CA SER A 32 5.96 -17.39 2.59
C SER A 32 6.49 -17.99 3.90
N ARG A 33 7.71 -18.53 3.94
CA ARG A 33 8.25 -19.24 5.11
C ARG A 33 9.17 -18.41 6.01
N GLY A 34 9.78 -17.33 5.52
CA GLY A 34 10.83 -16.62 6.26
C GLY A 34 10.40 -15.26 6.83
N LEU A 35 9.34 -14.65 6.34
CA LEU A 35 8.88 -13.33 6.79
C LEU A 35 8.12 -13.38 8.13
N GLY A 36 7.82 -14.55 8.67
CA GLY A 36 7.09 -14.74 9.92
C GLY A 36 7.86 -14.34 11.20
N SER A 37 9.16 -14.08 11.12
CA SER A 37 9.99 -13.67 12.26
C SER A 37 10.79 -12.41 11.96
N PRO A 38 11.14 -11.59 12.97
CA PRO A 38 12.02 -10.42 12.79
C PRO A 38 13.36 -10.75 12.15
N GLY A 39 14.01 -11.82 12.59
CA GLY A 39 15.29 -12.28 12.04
C GLY A 39 15.16 -12.74 10.58
N GLY A 40 14.07 -13.45 10.26
CA GLY A 40 13.74 -13.81 8.88
C GLY A 40 13.55 -12.56 8.00
N SER A 41 12.79 -11.57 8.45
CA SER A 41 12.59 -10.32 7.71
C SER A 41 13.90 -9.57 7.44
N LEU A 42 14.86 -9.60 8.38
CA LEU A 42 16.18 -9.02 8.18
C LEU A 42 16.95 -9.75 7.06
N VAL A 43 17.03 -11.07 7.11
CA VAL A 43 17.73 -11.87 6.08
C VAL A 43 17.05 -11.72 4.72
N TYR A 44 15.71 -11.78 4.68
CA TYR A 44 14.96 -11.61 3.43
C TYR A 44 15.13 -10.22 2.85
N GLY A 45 15.15 -9.17 3.69
CA GLY A 45 15.42 -7.82 3.23
C GLY A 45 16.79 -7.70 2.57
N LEU A 46 17.86 -8.25 3.18
CA LEU A 46 19.19 -8.28 2.59
C LEU A 46 19.19 -8.97 1.23
N VAL A 47 18.62 -10.18 1.16
CA VAL A 47 18.60 -10.98 -0.08
C VAL A 47 17.75 -10.31 -1.16
N LEU A 48 16.53 -9.88 -0.81
CA LEU A 48 15.64 -9.25 -1.77
C LEU A 48 16.17 -7.88 -2.21
N GLY A 49 16.80 -7.13 -1.30
CA GLY A 49 17.48 -5.87 -1.61
C GLY A 49 18.60 -6.07 -2.62
N ALA A 50 19.47 -7.05 -2.37
CA ALA A 50 20.54 -7.42 -3.30
C ALA A 50 19.99 -7.86 -4.67
N LEU A 51 18.91 -8.64 -4.69
CA LEU A 51 18.29 -9.13 -5.92
C LEU A 51 17.52 -8.04 -6.69
N SER A 52 16.86 -7.10 -6.01
CA SER A 52 16.04 -6.07 -6.67
C SER A 52 16.80 -4.78 -6.97
N GLY A 53 17.90 -4.53 -6.30
CA GLY A 53 18.63 -3.27 -6.37
C GLY A 53 17.87 -2.07 -5.76
N SER A 54 16.70 -2.29 -5.12
CA SER A 54 15.85 -1.22 -4.63
C SER A 54 15.49 -1.39 -3.15
N GLY A 55 16.15 -0.63 -2.28
CA GLY A 55 15.84 -0.62 -0.85
C GLY A 55 14.51 0.10 -0.55
N SER A 56 14.27 1.25 -1.16
CA SER A 56 13.04 2.05 -0.96
C SER A 56 11.79 1.35 -1.53
N GLY A 57 11.91 0.73 -2.71
CA GLY A 57 10.81 -0.06 -3.28
C GLY A 57 10.37 -1.21 -2.38
N LEU A 58 11.34 -1.94 -1.81
CA LEU A 58 11.04 -2.99 -0.81
C LEU A 58 10.53 -2.42 0.51
N GLY A 59 10.94 -1.21 0.89
CA GLY A 59 10.38 -0.50 2.04
C GLY A 59 8.89 -0.18 1.86
N LEU A 60 8.49 0.30 0.69
CA LEU A 60 7.08 0.53 0.35
C LEU A 60 6.26 -0.77 0.24
N LEU A 61 6.89 -1.85 -0.25
CA LEU A 61 6.27 -3.18 -0.25
C LEU A 61 6.06 -3.70 1.19
N ALA A 62 7.06 -3.49 2.07
CA ALA A 62 6.94 -3.83 3.49
C ALA A 62 5.80 -3.05 4.17
N LEU A 63 5.63 -1.76 3.82
CA LEU A 63 4.52 -0.94 4.26
C LEU A 63 3.17 -1.52 3.78
N ALA A 64 3.06 -1.91 2.51
CA ALA A 64 1.84 -2.51 1.98
C ALA A 64 1.49 -3.83 2.70
N PHE A 65 2.48 -4.67 3.01
CA PHE A 65 2.27 -5.90 3.80
C PHE A 65 1.89 -5.62 5.26
N LEU A 66 2.38 -4.53 5.84
CA LEU A 66 1.96 -4.07 7.17
C LEU A 66 0.49 -3.60 7.15
N GLU A 67 0.09 -2.85 6.13
CA GLU A 67 -1.29 -2.34 5.96
C GLU A 67 -2.31 -3.47 5.86
N VAL A 68 -2.00 -4.53 5.11
CA VAL A 68 -2.89 -5.70 4.98
C VAL A 68 -2.71 -6.75 6.09
N GLY A 69 -1.88 -6.46 7.10
CA GLY A 69 -1.68 -7.33 8.27
C GLY A 69 -0.86 -8.59 8.01
N VAL A 70 -0.19 -8.71 6.88
CA VAL A 70 0.72 -9.84 6.53
C VAL A 70 2.01 -9.76 7.35
N LEU A 71 2.52 -8.55 7.60
CA LEU A 71 3.69 -8.31 8.44
C LEU A 71 3.32 -7.51 9.67
N GLY A 72 3.96 -7.83 10.81
CA GLY A 72 3.95 -6.96 11.96
C GLY A 72 4.91 -5.77 11.79
N HIS A 73 4.80 -4.77 12.67
CA HIS A 73 5.62 -3.54 12.61
C HIS A 73 7.13 -3.83 12.60
N ALA A 74 7.61 -4.72 13.50
CA ALA A 74 9.01 -5.09 13.59
C ALA A 74 9.54 -5.74 12.29
N GLN A 75 8.75 -6.63 11.71
CA GLN A 75 9.09 -7.33 10.46
C GLN A 75 9.15 -6.36 9.28
N ALA A 76 8.15 -5.47 9.15
CA ALA A 76 8.11 -4.48 8.09
C ALA A 76 9.29 -3.50 8.16
N ALA A 77 9.61 -3.01 9.38
CA ALA A 77 10.74 -2.13 9.61
C ALA A 77 12.08 -2.79 9.29
N LEU A 78 12.30 -4.03 9.76
CA LEU A 78 13.54 -4.78 9.50
C LEU A 78 13.69 -5.11 8.02
N LEU A 79 12.61 -5.50 7.35
CA LEU A 79 12.61 -5.72 5.90
C LEU A 79 13.03 -4.44 5.15
N ALA A 80 12.48 -3.29 5.51
CA ALA A 80 12.80 -2.00 4.88
C ALA A 80 14.25 -1.55 5.14
N LEU A 81 14.75 -1.71 6.38
CA LEU A 81 16.11 -1.33 6.76
C LEU A 81 17.16 -2.20 6.08
N SER A 82 16.97 -3.52 6.16
CA SER A 82 17.92 -4.47 5.59
C SER A 82 17.90 -4.52 4.07
N ALA A 83 16.77 -4.22 3.44
CA ALA A 83 16.68 -4.12 1.99
C ALA A 83 17.59 -3.04 1.41
N THR A 84 17.75 -1.90 2.11
CA THR A 84 18.68 -0.84 1.67
C THR A 84 20.13 -1.29 1.76
N ALA A 85 20.50 -2.01 2.82
CA ALA A 85 21.84 -2.61 2.95
C ALA A 85 22.09 -3.64 1.83
N GLY A 86 21.13 -4.54 1.58
CA GLY A 86 21.23 -5.53 0.49
C GLY A 86 21.39 -4.88 -0.88
N ALA A 87 20.57 -3.87 -1.19
CA ALA A 87 20.65 -3.13 -2.45
C ALA A 87 21.95 -2.36 -2.61
N GLY A 88 22.66 -2.05 -1.53
CA GLY A 88 23.99 -1.42 -1.54
C GLY A 88 25.07 -2.25 -2.22
N VAL A 89 24.89 -3.56 -2.43
CA VAL A 89 25.79 -4.41 -3.22
C VAL A 89 26.01 -3.84 -4.62
N TRP A 90 24.99 -3.20 -5.22
CA TRP A 90 25.10 -2.57 -6.55
C TRP A 90 26.02 -1.36 -6.54
N VAL A 91 26.05 -0.59 -5.43
CA VAL A 91 27.05 0.48 -5.23
C VAL A 91 28.46 -0.11 -5.17
N GLY A 92 28.60 -1.30 -4.57
CA GLY A 92 29.88 -2.04 -4.57
C GLY A 92 30.31 -2.45 -5.99
N PHE A 93 29.41 -2.91 -6.83
CA PHE A 93 29.72 -3.19 -8.25
C PHE A 93 30.18 -1.94 -8.99
N LEU A 94 29.53 -0.78 -8.74
CA LEU A 94 29.96 0.49 -9.34
C LEU A 94 31.38 0.89 -8.92
N ALA A 95 31.73 0.68 -7.64
CA ALA A 95 33.07 0.96 -7.12
C ALA A 95 34.15 0.04 -7.74
N LEU A 96 33.76 -1.13 -8.24
CA LEU A 96 34.66 -2.09 -8.91
C LEU A 96 34.66 -1.94 -10.43
N ALA A 97 33.82 -1.05 -10.99
CA ALA A 97 33.74 -0.83 -12.44
C ALA A 97 35.08 -0.33 -12.97
N ARG A 98 35.64 -1.08 -13.95
CA ARG A 98 36.86 -0.72 -14.67
C ARG A 98 36.51 -0.15 -16.04
N GLU A 99 37.41 0.64 -16.61
CA GLU A 99 37.28 1.08 -18.03
C GLU A 99 37.06 -0.15 -18.94
N GLY A 100 36.10 -0.03 -19.86
CA GLY A 100 35.71 -1.11 -20.77
C GLY A 100 34.70 -2.12 -20.23
N ALA A 101 34.39 -2.09 -18.93
CA ALA A 101 33.45 -3.06 -18.35
C ALA A 101 32.01 -2.90 -18.87
N GLN A 102 31.58 -1.67 -19.10
CA GLN A 102 30.25 -1.36 -19.61
C GLN A 102 30.06 -1.88 -21.05
N GLU A 103 31.08 -1.67 -21.92
CA GLU A 103 31.05 -2.12 -23.31
C GLU A 103 31.02 -3.64 -23.39
N ALA A 104 31.85 -4.32 -22.59
CA ALA A 104 31.88 -5.78 -22.51
C ALA A 104 30.54 -6.37 -22.06
N LEU A 105 29.93 -5.77 -21.04
CA LEU A 105 28.62 -6.21 -20.50
C LEU A 105 27.49 -5.99 -21.53
N LEU A 106 27.50 -4.86 -22.23
CA LEU A 106 26.51 -4.59 -23.29
C LEU A 106 26.71 -5.52 -24.49
N ALA A 107 27.97 -5.75 -24.91
CA ALA A 107 28.30 -6.64 -26.02
C ALA A 107 27.94 -8.11 -25.71
N LEU A 108 28.08 -8.56 -24.45
CA LEU A 108 27.65 -9.88 -24.02
C LEU A 108 26.12 -9.96 -23.85
N GLY A 109 25.53 -8.94 -23.25
CA GLY A 109 24.12 -8.94 -22.87
C GLY A 109 23.18 -8.90 -24.05
N PHE A 110 23.50 -8.13 -25.09
CA PHE A 110 22.63 -7.95 -26.25
C PHE A 110 22.40 -9.25 -27.05
N PRO A 111 23.40 -10.03 -27.44
CA PRO A 111 23.18 -11.31 -28.10
C PRO A 111 22.40 -12.30 -27.26
N LEU A 112 22.70 -12.38 -25.96
CA LEU A 112 21.97 -13.25 -25.02
C LEU A 112 20.49 -12.85 -24.90
N TYR A 113 20.19 -11.55 -24.94
CA TYR A 113 18.81 -11.04 -24.86
C TYR A 113 17.98 -11.47 -26.08
N LEU A 114 18.60 -11.57 -27.26
CA LEU A 114 17.90 -11.97 -28.50
C LEU A 114 17.52 -13.47 -28.51
N VAL A 115 18.18 -14.29 -27.71
CA VAL A 115 17.90 -15.73 -27.62
C VAL A 115 16.85 -15.99 -26.52
N PRO A 116 15.63 -16.47 -26.84
CA PRO A 116 14.53 -16.62 -25.88
C PRO A 116 14.91 -17.41 -24.62
N ALA A 117 15.69 -18.49 -24.77
CA ALA A 117 16.12 -19.34 -23.65
C ALA A 117 17.10 -18.62 -22.67
N TRP A 118 17.87 -17.66 -23.15
CA TRP A 118 18.89 -16.93 -22.38
C TRP A 118 18.50 -15.48 -22.11
N ARG A 119 17.33 -15.08 -22.53
CA ARG A 119 16.82 -13.70 -22.41
C ARG A 119 16.92 -13.12 -21.00
N PRO A 120 16.61 -13.85 -19.90
CA PRO A 120 16.80 -13.30 -18.56
C PRO A 120 18.27 -13.01 -18.23
N GLY A 121 19.19 -13.87 -18.64
CA GLY A 121 20.63 -13.63 -18.50
C GLY A 121 21.08 -12.42 -19.34
N GLY A 122 20.60 -12.31 -20.58
CA GLY A 122 20.84 -11.16 -21.44
C GLY A 122 20.36 -9.84 -20.82
N MET A 123 19.13 -9.83 -20.29
CA MET A 123 18.58 -8.67 -19.56
C MET A 123 19.43 -8.27 -18.34
N PHE A 124 19.95 -9.25 -17.61
CA PHE A 124 20.82 -9.00 -16.46
C PHE A 124 22.12 -8.29 -16.88
N PHE A 125 22.82 -8.82 -17.90
CA PHE A 125 24.06 -8.21 -18.39
C PHE A 125 23.83 -6.86 -19.07
N LEU A 126 22.77 -6.71 -19.86
CA LEU A 126 22.38 -5.42 -20.44
C LEU A 126 22.07 -4.39 -19.35
N GLY A 127 21.30 -4.81 -18.34
CA GLY A 127 20.97 -3.95 -17.20
C GLY A 127 22.21 -3.48 -16.46
N LEU A 128 23.18 -4.37 -16.22
CA LEU A 128 24.45 -4.04 -15.57
C LEU A 128 25.31 -3.10 -16.44
N GLY A 129 25.39 -3.35 -17.75
CA GLY A 129 26.10 -2.47 -18.70
C GLY A 129 25.49 -1.07 -18.77
N LEU A 130 24.14 -0.97 -18.85
CA LEU A 130 23.43 0.32 -18.85
C LEU A 130 23.59 1.07 -17.51
N LEU A 131 23.63 0.32 -16.39
CA LEU A 131 23.87 0.89 -15.08
C LEU A 131 25.26 1.53 -15.01
N PHE A 132 26.30 0.86 -15.50
CA PHE A 132 27.67 1.40 -15.54
C PHE A 132 27.77 2.57 -16.52
N LEU A 133 27.17 2.45 -17.72
CA LEU A 133 27.15 3.54 -18.70
C LEU A 133 26.45 4.78 -18.13
N GLY A 134 25.26 4.58 -17.51
CA GLY A 134 24.53 5.65 -16.85
C GLY A 134 25.34 6.33 -15.74
N PHE A 135 26.06 5.55 -14.96
CA PHE A 135 26.96 6.05 -13.95
C PHE A 135 28.09 6.90 -14.53
N GLY A 136 28.75 6.46 -15.62
CA GLY A 136 29.76 7.23 -16.33
C GLY A 136 29.22 8.56 -16.92
N GLU A 137 28.05 8.52 -17.54
CA GLU A 137 27.40 9.72 -18.10
C GLU A 137 26.96 10.70 -16.99
N MET A 138 26.51 10.20 -15.82
CA MET A 138 26.26 11.03 -14.66
C MET A 138 27.53 11.76 -14.23
N GLY A 139 28.68 11.05 -14.13
CA GLY A 139 29.99 11.63 -13.79
C GLY A 139 30.41 12.71 -14.78
N ALA A 140 30.31 12.43 -16.07
CA ALA A 140 30.64 13.41 -17.12
C ALA A 140 29.73 14.67 -17.11
N GLY A 141 28.48 14.51 -16.61
CA GLY A 141 27.51 15.60 -16.50
C GLY A 141 27.66 16.46 -15.22
N LEU A 142 28.50 16.07 -14.29
CA LEU A 142 28.65 16.67 -12.95
C LEU A 142 29.69 17.81 -12.87
N GLY A 143 30.31 18.24 -14.00
CA GLY A 143 31.34 19.27 -13.99
C GLY A 143 30.99 20.52 -13.15
N PRO A 144 29.80 21.13 -13.28
CA PRO A 144 29.39 22.25 -12.44
C PRO A 144 29.17 21.87 -10.97
N ALA A 145 28.70 20.65 -10.69
CA ALA A 145 28.49 20.17 -9.34
C ALA A 145 29.81 19.83 -8.61
N LEU A 146 30.86 19.45 -9.34
CA LEU A 146 32.19 19.27 -8.80
C LEU A 146 32.80 20.61 -8.29
N ALA A 147 32.52 21.72 -8.96
CA ALA A 147 32.93 23.04 -8.48
C ALA A 147 32.26 23.39 -7.15
N TRP A 148 30.93 23.15 -7.04
CA TRP A 148 30.18 23.33 -5.79
C TRP A 148 30.64 22.38 -4.69
N ALA A 149 30.93 21.10 -5.04
CA ALA A 149 31.37 20.10 -4.09
C ALA A 149 32.68 20.47 -3.39
N GLY A 150 33.57 21.23 -4.08
CA GLY A 150 34.80 21.77 -3.50
C GLY A 150 34.59 22.91 -2.47
N GLU A 151 33.40 23.51 -2.42
CA GLU A 151 33.02 24.52 -1.42
C GLU A 151 32.50 23.87 -0.13
N VAL A 152 32.00 22.65 -0.17
CA VAL A 152 31.52 21.89 1.00
C VAL A 152 32.72 21.38 1.80
N ARG A 153 32.92 21.88 2.99
CA ARG A 153 34.15 21.64 3.76
C ARG A 153 34.00 20.76 4.97
N GLY A 154 32.78 20.58 5.45
CA GLY A 154 32.49 19.90 6.71
C GLY A 154 31.66 18.61 6.53
N VAL A 155 31.94 17.59 7.37
CA VAL A 155 31.13 16.37 7.44
C VAL A 155 29.64 16.65 7.72
N GLY A 156 29.35 17.72 8.51
CA GLY A 156 27.98 18.15 8.81
C GLY A 156 27.26 18.72 7.59
N GLU A 157 27.94 19.50 6.76
CA GLU A 157 27.39 20.04 5.51
C GLU A 157 27.10 18.89 4.53
N GLY A 158 28.04 17.94 4.41
CA GLY A 158 27.84 16.69 3.67
C GLY A 158 26.61 15.92 4.15
N TYR A 159 26.45 15.83 5.47
CA TYR A 159 25.28 15.16 6.07
C TYR A 159 23.96 15.82 5.71
N LEU A 160 23.87 17.15 5.80
CA LEU A 160 22.66 17.88 5.42
C LEU A 160 22.36 17.76 3.93
N ALA A 161 23.40 17.85 3.08
CA ALA A 161 23.24 17.63 1.64
C ALA A 161 22.76 16.20 1.33
N GLY A 162 23.33 15.21 2.00
CA GLY A 162 22.91 13.82 1.90
C GLY A 162 21.47 13.59 2.33
N LEU A 163 21.04 14.20 3.43
CA LEU A 163 19.67 14.15 3.93
C LEU A 163 18.68 14.68 2.89
N LEU A 164 18.97 15.84 2.31
CA LEU A 164 18.13 16.46 1.27
C LEU A 164 18.10 15.61 0.00
N LEU A 165 19.26 15.19 -0.51
CA LEU A 165 19.34 14.38 -1.73
C LEU A 165 18.71 13.01 -1.53
N GLY A 166 18.93 12.36 -0.40
CA GLY A 166 18.29 11.09 -0.05
C GLY A 166 16.77 11.19 0.00
N GLY A 167 16.25 12.30 0.54
CA GLY A 167 14.81 12.58 0.58
C GLY A 167 14.21 12.85 -0.80
N LEU A 168 14.88 13.64 -1.62
CA LEU A 168 14.44 13.99 -2.97
C LEU A 168 14.50 12.81 -3.94
N LEU A 169 15.62 12.07 -3.93
CA LEU A 169 15.82 10.92 -4.82
C LEU A 169 15.12 9.65 -4.30
N GLY A 170 14.75 9.62 -3.03
CA GLY A 170 14.18 8.44 -2.38
C GLY A 170 15.13 7.23 -2.35
N SER A 171 16.45 7.43 -2.54
CA SER A 171 17.43 6.36 -2.71
C SER A 171 18.78 6.68 -2.10
N ALA A 172 19.14 6.01 -1.01
CA ALA A 172 20.47 6.11 -0.41
C ALA A 172 21.58 5.55 -1.34
N ASN A 173 21.24 4.53 -2.12
CA ASN A 173 22.18 3.92 -3.08
C ASN A 173 22.54 4.90 -4.20
N ALA A 174 21.56 5.67 -4.71
CA ALA A 174 21.83 6.71 -5.72
C ALA A 174 22.74 7.83 -5.16
N VAL A 175 22.53 8.24 -3.91
CA VAL A 175 23.40 9.23 -3.25
C VAL A 175 24.78 8.67 -2.98
N ALA A 176 24.90 7.40 -2.57
CA ALA A 176 26.21 6.76 -2.37
C ALA A 176 26.98 6.62 -3.70
N ALA A 177 26.28 6.26 -4.79
CA ALA A 177 26.84 6.26 -6.13
C ALA A 177 27.34 7.66 -6.53
N LEU A 178 26.55 8.71 -6.25
CA LEU A 178 26.93 10.10 -6.48
C LEU A 178 28.15 10.49 -5.65
N ALA A 179 28.23 10.10 -4.38
CA ALA A 179 29.38 10.34 -3.51
C ALA A 179 30.65 9.67 -4.05
N LEU A 180 30.55 8.46 -4.63
CA LEU A 180 31.66 7.79 -5.31
C LEU A 180 32.12 8.54 -6.55
N LEU A 181 31.19 9.04 -7.39
CA LEU A 181 31.49 9.85 -8.58
C LEU A 181 32.22 11.14 -8.22
N LEU A 182 31.80 11.78 -7.14
CA LEU A 182 32.35 13.05 -6.67
C LEU A 182 33.61 12.88 -5.80
N SER A 183 34.05 11.65 -5.51
CA SER A 183 35.14 11.35 -4.58
C SER A 183 36.47 12.03 -4.95
N GLY A 184 36.72 12.34 -6.23
CA GLY A 184 37.89 13.12 -6.67
C GLY A 184 37.86 14.63 -6.32
N GLY A 185 36.69 15.16 -5.95
CA GLY A 185 36.49 16.58 -5.62
C GLY A 185 35.95 16.83 -4.20
N LEU A 186 35.41 15.78 -3.54
CA LEU A 186 34.94 15.85 -2.17
C LEU A 186 36.02 15.45 -1.18
N SER A 187 36.07 16.16 -0.03
CA SER A 187 36.84 15.61 1.08
C SER A 187 36.20 14.31 1.55
N PRO A 188 36.97 13.30 1.96
CA PRO A 188 36.43 12.01 2.37
C PRO A 188 35.39 12.12 3.49
N GLY A 189 35.56 13.03 4.47
CA GLY A 189 34.59 13.28 5.53
C GLY A 189 33.26 13.81 5.01
N VAL A 190 33.27 14.68 3.98
CA VAL A 190 32.04 15.15 3.33
C VAL A 190 31.31 14.00 2.64
N ALA A 191 32.04 13.11 1.96
CA ALA A 191 31.46 11.97 1.30
C ALA A 191 30.80 11.00 2.29
N VAL A 192 31.43 10.77 3.47
CA VAL A 192 30.83 10.00 4.57
C VAL A 192 29.57 10.70 5.11
N GLY A 193 29.63 12.02 5.31
CA GLY A 193 28.46 12.81 5.70
C GLY A 193 27.28 12.62 4.71
N LEU A 194 27.54 12.75 3.41
CA LEU A 194 26.56 12.52 2.36
C LEU A 194 25.84 11.16 2.50
N VAL A 195 26.60 10.09 2.69
CA VAL A 195 26.08 8.74 2.81
C VAL A 195 25.24 8.53 4.06
N LEU A 196 25.71 9.03 5.21
CA LEU A 196 24.97 8.93 6.48
C LEU A 196 23.67 9.76 6.42
N GLY A 197 23.75 10.99 5.90
CA GLY A 197 22.56 11.83 5.71
C GLY A 197 21.55 11.22 4.75
N ALA A 198 22.02 10.63 3.64
CA ALA A 198 21.14 9.96 2.68
C ALA A 198 20.39 8.79 3.28
N GLY A 199 21.05 8.03 4.16
CA GLY A 199 20.40 6.93 4.89
C GLY A 199 19.20 7.40 5.71
N VAL A 200 19.26 8.58 6.30
CA VAL A 200 18.14 9.23 7.01
C VAL A 200 17.13 9.80 6.03
N GLY A 201 17.60 10.52 5.02
CA GLY A 201 16.76 11.21 4.03
C GLY A 201 15.79 10.29 3.30
N THR A 202 16.21 9.05 2.98
CA THR A 202 15.35 8.06 2.30
C THR A 202 14.09 7.68 3.07
N THR A 203 13.98 7.99 4.36
CA THR A 203 12.73 7.80 5.11
C THR A 203 11.60 8.69 4.61
N ALA A 204 11.92 9.76 3.84
CA ALA A 204 10.92 10.61 3.18
C ALA A 204 9.96 9.83 2.28
N THR A 205 10.36 8.67 1.75
CA THR A 205 9.48 7.80 0.94
C THR A 205 8.23 7.37 1.69
N PHE A 206 8.33 7.14 3.01
CA PHE A 206 7.17 6.83 3.86
C PHE A 206 6.27 8.05 4.08
N PHE A 207 6.84 9.26 4.17
CA PHE A 207 6.05 10.49 4.27
C PHE A 207 5.31 10.79 2.97
N TRP A 208 5.94 10.57 1.81
CA TRP A 208 5.27 10.64 0.52
C TRP A 208 4.12 9.63 0.41
N ALA A 209 4.34 8.40 0.89
CA ALA A 209 3.27 7.40 0.96
C ALA A 209 2.12 7.82 1.88
N ALA A 210 2.41 8.51 2.99
CA ALA A 210 1.40 9.02 3.90
C ALA A 210 0.51 10.10 3.25
N LEU A 211 1.07 10.97 2.42
CA LEU A 211 0.30 11.94 1.62
C LEU A 211 -0.67 11.25 0.65
N GLY A 212 -0.34 10.03 0.18
CA GLY A 212 -1.22 9.18 -0.61
C GLY A 212 -2.30 8.46 0.22
N GLY A 213 -2.54 8.84 1.49
CA GLY A 213 -3.60 8.29 2.34
C GLY A 213 -3.26 6.98 3.03
N ARG A 214 -2.00 6.56 3.08
CA ARG A 214 -1.55 5.34 3.78
C ARG A 214 -1.34 5.59 5.28
N GLY A 215 -2.31 5.23 6.10
CA GLY A 215 -2.30 5.50 7.56
C GLY A 215 -1.14 4.85 8.32
N GLU A 216 -0.67 3.67 7.90
CA GLU A 216 0.46 2.98 8.54
C GLU A 216 1.82 3.62 8.17
N ALA A 217 1.87 4.45 7.11
CA ALA A 217 3.11 5.03 6.62
C ALA A 217 3.81 5.94 7.65
N LEU A 218 3.05 6.78 8.38
CA LEU A 218 3.60 7.61 9.46
C LEU A 218 3.97 6.77 10.68
N ARG A 219 3.17 5.74 10.98
CA ARG A 219 3.42 4.83 12.10
C ARG A 219 4.70 4.03 11.92
N LEU A 220 5.05 3.67 10.69
CA LEU A 220 6.32 3.02 10.35
C LEU A 220 7.44 4.03 10.10
N GLY A 221 7.15 5.09 9.35
CA GLY A 221 8.16 6.04 8.86
C GLY A 221 8.77 6.91 9.96
N VAL A 222 7.98 7.40 10.93
CA VAL A 222 8.50 8.26 12.01
C VAL A 222 9.46 7.50 12.95
N PRO A 223 9.15 6.30 13.45
CA PRO A 223 10.11 5.49 14.19
C PRO A 223 11.38 5.17 13.39
N LEU A 224 11.27 4.86 12.10
CA LEU A 224 12.43 4.62 11.23
C LEU A 224 13.28 5.88 11.07
N LEU A 225 12.66 7.06 10.90
CA LEU A 225 13.36 8.34 10.83
C LEU A 225 14.14 8.61 12.13
N LEU A 226 13.46 8.51 13.27
CA LEU A 226 14.08 8.76 14.58
C LEU A 226 15.23 7.78 14.84
N HIS A 227 15.04 6.50 14.55
CA HIS A 227 16.07 5.49 14.72
C HIS A 227 17.30 5.76 13.86
N ARG A 228 17.12 6.02 12.57
CA ARG A 228 18.22 6.34 11.64
C ARG A 228 18.90 7.66 12.01
N LEU A 229 18.13 8.66 12.40
CA LEU A 229 18.66 9.97 12.83
C LEU A 229 19.56 9.81 14.06
N LEU A 230 19.08 9.14 15.11
CA LEU A 230 19.87 8.94 16.33
C LEU A 230 21.15 8.17 16.06
N LEU A 231 21.07 7.06 15.32
CA LEU A 231 22.26 6.27 15.00
C LEU A 231 23.21 7.00 14.05
N SER A 232 22.70 7.74 13.06
CA SER A 232 23.57 8.49 12.15
C SER A 232 24.31 9.62 12.87
N LEU A 233 23.65 10.31 13.81
CA LEU A 233 24.29 11.33 14.66
C LEU A 233 25.34 10.72 15.58
N PHE A 234 25.15 9.48 16.05
CA PHE A 234 26.16 8.73 16.80
C PHE A 234 27.33 8.28 15.91
N LEU A 235 27.06 7.84 14.67
CA LEU A 235 28.07 7.42 13.71
C LEU A 235 28.89 8.59 13.14
N LEU A 236 28.32 9.79 13.09
CA LEU A 236 28.95 10.96 12.47
C LEU A 236 30.33 11.33 13.11
N PRO A 237 30.48 11.41 14.44
CA PRO A 237 31.81 11.64 15.05
C PRO A 237 32.77 10.47 14.86
N LEU A 238 32.29 9.22 14.75
CA LEU A 238 33.14 8.06 14.48
C LEU A 238 33.81 8.11 13.10
N SER A 239 33.25 8.88 12.16
CA SER A 239 33.89 9.07 10.84
C SER A 239 35.30 9.66 10.92
N ARG A 240 35.65 10.34 12.02
CA ARG A 240 37.00 10.87 12.26
C ARG A 240 37.99 9.83 12.75
N LEU A 241 37.49 8.69 13.25
CA LEU A 241 38.28 7.63 13.87
C LEU A 241 38.45 6.40 12.97
N LEU A 242 37.61 6.24 11.96
CA LEU A 242 37.57 5.08 11.08
C LEU A 242 37.95 5.48 9.65
N PRO A 243 38.42 4.54 8.81
CA PRO A 243 38.75 4.83 7.42
C PRO A 243 37.59 5.43 6.67
N GLU A 244 37.84 6.50 5.92
CA GLU A 244 36.82 7.27 5.19
C GLU A 244 36.46 6.61 3.84
N ASN A 245 36.08 5.33 3.87
CA ASN A 245 35.67 4.59 2.69
C ASN A 245 34.14 4.69 2.51
N VAL A 246 33.71 5.38 1.47
CA VAL A 246 32.29 5.66 1.15
C VAL A 246 31.47 4.38 1.11
N LEU A 247 31.96 3.32 0.46
CA LEU A 247 31.25 2.05 0.34
C LEU A 247 31.09 1.35 1.69
N ALA A 248 32.18 1.31 2.49
CA ALA A 248 32.15 0.71 3.81
C ALA A 248 31.18 1.45 4.74
N TRP A 249 31.17 2.79 4.70
CA TRP A 249 30.22 3.59 5.48
C TRP A 249 28.79 3.40 5.01
N HIS A 250 28.56 3.30 3.69
CA HIS A 250 27.24 3.05 3.15
C HIS A 250 26.67 1.71 3.60
N LEU A 251 27.38 0.63 3.34
CA LEU A 251 26.94 -0.73 3.71
C LEU A 251 26.88 -0.90 5.23
N GLY A 252 27.93 -0.44 5.93
CA GLY A 252 28.06 -0.57 7.38
C GLY A 252 26.95 0.15 8.12
N SER A 253 26.66 1.41 7.76
CA SER A 253 25.62 2.18 8.43
C SER A 253 24.24 1.54 8.27
N HIS A 254 23.88 1.07 7.07
CA HIS A 254 22.60 0.41 6.85
C HIS A 254 22.47 -0.94 7.58
N LEU A 255 23.55 -1.71 7.69
CA LEU A 255 23.59 -2.91 8.54
C LEU A 255 23.43 -2.54 10.01
N VAL A 256 24.13 -1.51 10.49
CA VAL A 256 23.99 -0.99 11.87
C VAL A 256 22.56 -0.57 12.13
N TYR A 257 21.91 0.18 11.23
CA TYR A 257 20.50 0.54 11.39
C TYR A 257 19.59 -0.70 11.53
N ALA A 258 19.77 -1.71 10.72
CA ALA A 258 18.95 -2.93 10.78
C ALA A 258 19.21 -3.74 12.05
N LEU A 259 20.49 -3.96 12.41
CA LEU A 259 20.88 -4.76 13.57
C LEU A 259 20.47 -4.13 14.89
N PHE A 260 20.62 -2.80 15.03
CA PHE A 260 20.21 -2.09 16.26
C PHE A 260 18.70 -1.87 16.33
N TYR A 261 17.99 -1.88 15.21
CA TYR A 261 16.52 -1.84 15.24
C TYR A 261 15.93 -3.11 15.81
N TRP A 262 16.52 -4.26 15.55
CA TRP A 262 15.97 -5.56 15.94
C TRP A 262 15.63 -5.63 17.43
N PRO A 263 16.60 -5.48 18.38
CA PRO A 263 16.30 -5.53 19.82
C PRO A 263 15.38 -4.39 20.28
N LEU A 264 15.40 -3.24 19.59
CA LEU A 264 14.61 -2.06 19.92
C LEU A 264 13.25 -2.01 19.20
N SER A 265 12.93 -3.02 18.39
CA SER A 265 11.71 -3.03 17.56
C SER A 265 10.43 -2.85 18.36
N GLY A 266 10.34 -3.44 19.55
CA GLY A 266 9.21 -3.25 20.46
C GLY A 266 9.09 -1.83 21.03
N VAL A 267 10.22 -1.13 21.22
CA VAL A 267 10.23 0.28 21.65
C VAL A 267 9.73 1.16 20.51
N TRP A 268 10.29 1.00 19.33
CA TRP A 268 9.92 1.76 18.13
C TRP A 268 8.46 1.53 17.71
N GLY A 269 7.98 0.29 17.83
CA GLY A 269 6.56 -0.02 17.62
C GLY A 269 5.66 0.78 18.55
N ARG A 270 5.97 0.83 19.87
CA ARG A 270 5.20 1.64 20.84
C ARG A 270 5.28 3.14 20.55
N VAL A 271 6.43 3.64 20.08
CA VAL A 271 6.57 5.05 19.66
C VAL A 271 5.62 5.34 18.49
N GLY A 272 5.61 4.50 17.46
CA GLY A 272 4.71 4.64 16.32
C GLY A 272 3.23 4.61 16.74
N GLU A 273 2.85 3.66 17.61
CA GLU A 273 1.48 3.54 18.12
C GLU A 273 1.04 4.71 19.00
N ARG A 274 1.95 5.30 19.79
CA ARG A 274 1.64 6.46 20.64
C ARG A 274 1.51 7.75 19.86
N LEU A 275 2.38 7.95 18.87
CA LEU A 275 2.36 9.17 18.04
C LEU A 275 1.22 9.14 17.00
N PHE A 276 0.93 7.96 16.47
CA PHE A 276 -0.10 7.75 15.45
C PHE A 276 -1.02 6.60 15.88
N PRO A 277 -1.87 6.79 16.89
CA PRO A 277 -2.74 5.73 17.37
C PRO A 277 -3.69 5.26 16.27
N ARG A 278 -3.82 3.94 16.11
CA ARG A 278 -4.91 3.40 15.30
C ARG A 278 -6.21 3.83 15.95
N ARG A 279 -7.10 4.42 15.20
CA ARG A 279 -8.51 4.44 15.58
C ARG A 279 -9.01 2.99 15.49
N ARG A 280 -8.71 2.18 16.51
CA ARG A 280 -9.28 0.83 16.58
C ARG A 280 -10.78 1.00 16.76
N VAL A 281 -11.52 0.72 15.70
CA VAL A 281 -12.95 0.51 15.82
C VAL A 281 -13.12 -0.81 16.57
N ALA A 282 -13.31 -0.72 17.87
CA ALA A 282 -13.57 -1.89 18.68
C ALA A 282 -15.08 -2.20 18.69
N PRO A 283 -15.47 -3.48 18.77
CA PRO A 283 -16.84 -3.84 19.04
C PRO A 283 -17.30 -3.24 20.37
N LYS A 284 -18.52 -2.72 20.38
CA LYS A 284 -19.09 -2.06 21.55
C LYS A 284 -19.85 -3.04 22.45
N TYR A 285 -20.48 -4.02 21.85
CA TYR A 285 -21.40 -4.92 22.53
C TYR A 285 -20.83 -6.31 22.75
N LEU A 286 -19.87 -6.79 21.95
CA LEU A 286 -19.30 -8.12 22.10
C LEU A 286 -18.51 -8.23 23.41
N ARG A 287 -18.87 -9.22 24.23
CA ARG A 287 -18.19 -9.57 25.47
C ARG A 287 -17.93 -11.07 25.48
N TRP A 288 -16.68 -11.47 25.55
CA TRP A 288 -16.30 -12.89 25.53
C TRP A 288 -16.83 -13.67 26.71
N GLU A 289 -17.00 -13.02 27.87
CA GLU A 289 -17.59 -13.61 29.09
C GLU A 289 -19.07 -13.96 28.90
N ALA A 290 -19.76 -13.24 27.98
CA ALA A 290 -21.15 -13.50 27.67
C ALA A 290 -21.39 -14.81 26.91
N LEU A 291 -20.33 -15.45 26.37
CA LEU A 291 -20.42 -16.76 25.72
C LEU A 291 -20.88 -17.90 26.68
N GLU A 292 -20.79 -17.69 27.98
CA GLU A 292 -21.34 -18.61 29.00
C GLU A 292 -22.87 -18.60 29.03
N SER A 293 -23.50 -17.52 28.52
CA SER A 293 -24.96 -17.37 28.40
C SER A 293 -25.35 -17.20 26.92
N PRO A 294 -25.75 -18.26 26.22
CA PRO A 294 -26.04 -18.23 24.78
C PRO A 294 -27.05 -17.15 24.36
N LEU A 295 -28.11 -16.97 25.14
CA LEU A 295 -29.15 -15.95 24.88
C LEU A 295 -28.58 -14.52 24.95
N LEU A 296 -27.73 -14.24 25.95
CA LEU A 296 -27.08 -12.95 26.06
C LEU A 296 -26.07 -12.74 24.93
N ALA A 297 -25.27 -13.76 24.62
CA ALA A 297 -24.31 -13.72 23.54
C ALA A 297 -24.95 -13.42 22.17
N LEU A 298 -26.06 -14.11 21.84
CA LEU A 298 -26.84 -13.88 20.62
C LEU A 298 -27.40 -12.44 20.56
N ALA A 299 -27.95 -11.95 21.68
CA ALA A 299 -28.48 -10.57 21.76
C ALA A 299 -27.39 -9.51 21.53
N LEU A 300 -26.21 -9.68 22.14
CA LEU A 300 -25.06 -8.79 21.98
C LEU A 300 -24.51 -8.86 20.55
N ALA A 301 -24.39 -10.04 19.97
CA ALA A 301 -23.95 -10.22 18.58
C ALA A 301 -24.91 -9.54 17.58
N ARG A 302 -26.24 -9.65 17.80
CA ARG A 302 -27.24 -8.96 16.97
C ARG A 302 -27.12 -7.42 17.05
N ARG A 303 -26.86 -6.88 18.25
CA ARG A 303 -26.61 -5.45 18.40
C ARG A 303 -25.34 -4.98 17.70
N GLU A 304 -24.30 -5.79 17.71
CA GLU A 304 -23.08 -5.47 16.96
C GLU A 304 -23.31 -5.57 15.44
N LEU A 305 -24.09 -6.55 14.97
CA LEU A 305 -24.50 -6.68 13.58
C LEU A 305 -25.23 -5.43 13.08
N ALA A 306 -26.13 -4.85 13.91
CA ALA A 306 -26.82 -3.59 13.59
C ALA A 306 -25.82 -2.42 13.43
N ARG A 307 -24.71 -2.40 14.17
CA ARG A 307 -23.65 -1.39 13.99
C ARG A 307 -22.88 -1.58 12.69
N VAL A 308 -22.66 -2.83 12.25
CA VAL A 308 -22.07 -3.09 10.92
C VAL A 308 -23.02 -2.57 9.83
N ALA A 309 -24.32 -2.89 9.93
CA ALA A 309 -25.33 -2.39 9.00
C ALA A 309 -25.37 -0.85 8.93
N ASP A 310 -25.25 -0.16 10.10
CA ASP A 310 -25.16 1.31 10.13
C ASP A 310 -23.90 1.85 9.46
N ALA A 311 -22.77 1.15 9.56
CA ALA A 311 -21.54 1.53 8.86
C ALA A 311 -21.69 1.38 7.33
N VAL A 312 -22.28 0.27 6.85
CA VAL A 312 -22.57 0.05 5.42
C VAL A 312 -23.57 1.10 4.90
N ARG A 313 -24.59 1.45 5.71
CA ARG A 313 -25.50 2.57 5.43
C ARG A 313 -24.72 3.88 5.24
N GLY A 314 -23.78 4.17 6.14
CA GLY A 314 -22.90 5.33 6.02
C GLY A 314 -22.08 5.33 4.73
N MET A 315 -21.58 4.18 4.30
CA MET A 315 -20.88 4.04 3.00
C MET A 315 -21.80 4.36 1.83
N LEU A 316 -23.06 3.90 1.85
CA LEU A 316 -24.02 4.16 0.78
C LEU A 316 -24.43 5.65 0.74
N VAL A 317 -24.54 6.32 1.89
CA VAL A 317 -24.75 7.79 1.96
C VAL A 317 -23.57 8.53 1.32
N GLN A 318 -22.33 8.09 1.55
CA GLN A 318 -21.18 8.68 0.87
C GLN A 318 -21.18 8.41 -0.63
N ALA A 319 -21.56 7.19 -1.05
CA ALA A 319 -21.70 6.88 -2.48
C ALA A 319 -22.74 7.78 -3.17
N LEU A 320 -23.88 8.05 -2.52
CA LEU A 320 -24.88 9.01 -3.00
C LEU A 320 -24.30 10.43 -3.13
N ARG A 321 -23.52 10.90 -2.16
CA ARG A 321 -22.86 12.22 -2.24
C ARG A 321 -21.89 12.28 -3.41
N VAL A 322 -21.03 11.26 -3.56
CA VAL A 322 -20.08 11.18 -4.67
C VAL A 322 -20.80 11.21 -6.01
N LEU A 323 -21.84 10.38 -6.19
CA LEU A 323 -22.64 10.37 -7.42
C LEU A 323 -23.36 11.71 -7.67
N SER A 324 -23.86 12.41 -6.63
CA SER A 324 -24.58 13.68 -6.77
C SER A 324 -23.66 14.85 -7.08
N GLN A 325 -22.49 14.92 -6.45
CA GLN A 325 -21.54 16.02 -6.58
C GLN A 325 -20.54 15.81 -7.72
N GLU A 326 -20.42 14.58 -8.20
CA GLU A 326 -19.41 14.16 -9.20
C GLU A 326 -17.97 14.47 -8.77
N GLU A 327 -17.73 14.44 -7.45
CA GLU A 327 -16.44 14.66 -6.81
C GLU A 327 -15.96 13.39 -6.09
N GLY A 328 -14.64 13.25 -5.96
CA GLY A 328 -14.05 12.13 -5.27
C GLY A 328 -14.43 12.07 -3.78
N GLY A 329 -14.68 10.86 -3.26
CA GLY A 329 -15.05 10.62 -1.86
C GLY A 329 -14.26 9.51 -1.18
N GLU A 330 -13.17 9.07 -1.79
CA GLU A 330 -12.42 7.86 -1.40
C GLU A 330 -11.92 7.89 0.06
N ALA A 331 -11.48 9.06 0.56
CA ALA A 331 -10.92 9.16 1.91
C ALA A 331 -11.97 8.93 3.02
N SER A 332 -13.19 9.51 2.86
CA SER A 332 -14.29 9.33 3.83
C SER A 332 -14.92 7.94 3.74
N LEU A 333 -14.94 7.35 2.54
CA LEU A 333 -15.43 6.01 2.33
C LEU A 333 -14.50 4.96 2.97
N ARG A 334 -13.19 5.16 2.88
CA ARG A 334 -12.17 4.29 3.47
C ARG A 334 -12.31 4.14 5.00
N GLU A 335 -12.60 5.24 5.72
CA GLU A 335 -12.79 5.18 7.16
C GLU A 335 -13.99 4.30 7.55
N LEU A 336 -15.08 4.35 6.76
CA LEU A 336 -16.26 3.51 6.97
C LEU A 336 -16.00 2.05 6.58
N GLU A 337 -15.26 1.81 5.51
CA GLU A 337 -14.81 0.47 5.09
C GLU A 337 -13.97 -0.19 6.18
N ASP A 338 -12.91 0.50 6.67
CA ASP A 338 -12.08 0.02 7.78
C ASP A 338 -12.94 -0.33 9.02
N LYS A 339 -14.03 0.43 9.23
CA LYS A 339 -14.98 0.18 10.31
C LYS A 339 -15.80 -1.08 10.06
N VAL A 340 -16.31 -1.30 8.85
CA VAL A 340 -17.05 -2.51 8.48
C VAL A 340 -16.14 -3.72 8.66
N ASP A 341 -14.94 -3.71 8.08
CA ASP A 341 -13.98 -4.80 8.14
C ASP A 341 -13.61 -5.16 9.61
N ALA A 342 -13.31 -4.15 10.42
CA ALA A 342 -12.92 -4.37 11.80
C ALA A 342 -14.06 -4.98 12.63
N LEU A 343 -15.29 -4.47 12.52
CA LEU A 343 -16.45 -4.94 13.25
C LEU A 343 -16.87 -6.34 12.78
N THR A 344 -16.87 -6.58 11.46
CA THR A 344 -17.24 -7.87 10.88
C THR A 344 -16.26 -8.97 11.31
N ARG A 345 -14.95 -8.70 11.27
CA ARG A 345 -13.94 -9.68 11.73
C ARG A 345 -14.18 -10.12 13.17
N GLU A 346 -14.40 -9.19 14.09
CA GLU A 346 -14.66 -9.51 15.50
C GLU A 346 -15.99 -10.24 15.68
N LEU A 347 -17.02 -9.83 14.95
CA LEU A 347 -18.34 -10.47 15.00
C LEU A 347 -18.29 -11.90 14.45
N VAL A 348 -17.58 -12.14 13.36
CA VAL A 348 -17.36 -13.47 12.77
C VAL A 348 -16.63 -14.39 13.75
N LEU A 349 -15.55 -13.92 14.39
CA LEU A 349 -14.83 -14.70 15.40
C LEU A 349 -15.74 -15.05 16.59
N TYR A 350 -16.49 -14.07 17.11
CA TYR A 350 -17.39 -14.25 18.24
C TYR A 350 -18.53 -15.22 17.92
N THR A 351 -19.18 -15.07 16.77
CA THR A 351 -20.31 -15.93 16.37
C THR A 351 -19.85 -17.35 16.01
N SER A 352 -18.65 -17.52 15.46
CA SER A 352 -18.04 -18.82 15.21
C SER A 352 -17.79 -19.58 16.52
N GLU A 353 -17.25 -18.90 17.53
CA GLU A 353 -17.02 -19.49 18.86
C GLU A 353 -18.35 -19.83 19.55
N LEU A 354 -19.35 -18.93 19.44
CA LEU A 354 -20.69 -19.18 19.97
C LEU A 354 -21.34 -20.41 19.32
N ALA A 355 -21.28 -20.50 17.98
CA ALA A 355 -21.81 -21.65 17.22
C ALA A 355 -21.12 -22.96 17.61
N SER A 356 -19.79 -22.94 17.81
CA SER A 356 -19.05 -24.13 18.21
C SER A 356 -19.45 -24.65 19.59
N ARG A 357 -19.74 -23.76 20.55
CA ARG A 357 -20.14 -24.10 21.93
C ARG A 357 -21.59 -24.54 22.04
N THR A 358 -22.49 -23.87 21.32
CA THR A 358 -23.94 -24.04 21.51
C THR A 358 -24.61 -24.93 20.47
N LYS A 359 -24.00 -25.08 19.30
CA LYS A 359 -24.60 -25.66 18.09
C LYS A 359 -25.92 -24.97 17.69
N ASP A 360 -26.09 -23.71 18.08
CA ASP A 360 -27.27 -22.91 17.79
C ASP A 360 -27.21 -22.36 16.37
N GLU A 361 -28.24 -22.66 15.60
CA GLU A 361 -28.38 -22.21 14.21
C GLU A 361 -28.41 -20.68 14.07
N LYS A 362 -28.90 -19.96 15.08
CA LYS A 362 -28.92 -18.50 15.13
C LYS A 362 -27.50 -17.89 15.14
N ALA A 363 -26.55 -18.55 15.81
CA ALA A 363 -25.15 -18.12 15.78
C ALA A 363 -24.56 -18.22 14.38
N VAL A 364 -24.91 -19.30 13.64
CA VAL A 364 -24.50 -19.47 12.23
C VAL A 364 -25.14 -18.41 11.32
N LYS A 365 -26.43 -18.09 11.54
CA LYS A 365 -27.14 -17.04 10.80
C LYS A 365 -26.53 -15.65 11.03
N LEU A 366 -26.13 -15.34 12.26
CA LEU A 366 -25.41 -14.10 12.59
C LEU A 366 -24.04 -14.03 11.90
N PHE A 367 -23.31 -15.15 11.85
CA PHE A 367 -22.08 -15.23 11.09
C PHE A 367 -22.30 -14.96 9.59
N MET A 368 -23.31 -15.60 8.99
CA MET A 368 -23.65 -15.38 7.57
C MET A 368 -24.07 -13.94 7.31
N ALA A 369 -24.87 -13.35 8.19
CA ALA A 369 -25.30 -11.95 8.08
C ALA A 369 -24.14 -10.97 8.20
N ALA A 370 -23.15 -11.23 9.06
CA ALA A 370 -21.95 -10.40 9.16
C ALA A 370 -21.12 -10.44 7.86
N SER A 371 -20.92 -11.62 7.28
CA SER A 371 -20.20 -11.79 6.02
C SER A 371 -20.93 -11.14 4.83
N GLU A 372 -22.26 -11.21 4.82
CA GLU A 372 -23.07 -10.56 3.78
C GLU A 372 -22.97 -9.04 3.88
N LEU A 373 -22.95 -8.44 5.09
CA LEU A 373 -22.77 -6.99 5.27
C LEU A 373 -21.41 -6.50 4.80
N GLU A 374 -20.34 -7.27 5.02
CA GLU A 374 -19.00 -6.96 4.48
C GLU A 374 -19.05 -6.93 2.94
N HIS A 375 -19.64 -7.97 2.35
CA HIS A 375 -19.80 -8.04 0.90
C HIS A 375 -20.59 -6.83 0.34
N LEU A 376 -21.66 -6.39 1.03
CA LEU A 376 -22.39 -5.18 0.63
C LEU A 376 -21.51 -3.93 0.71
N GLY A 377 -20.65 -3.81 1.72
CA GLY A 377 -19.67 -2.74 1.83
C GLY A 377 -18.73 -2.69 0.62
N ASP A 378 -18.20 -3.85 0.21
CA ASP A 378 -17.35 -3.99 -0.97
C ASP A 378 -18.05 -3.56 -2.27
N LEU A 379 -19.31 -3.94 -2.44
CA LEU A 379 -20.14 -3.54 -3.58
C LEU A 379 -20.37 -2.03 -3.61
N VAL A 380 -20.68 -1.41 -2.47
CA VAL A 380 -20.85 0.05 -2.37
C VAL A 380 -19.53 0.78 -2.74
N ARG A 381 -18.39 0.27 -2.25
CA ARG A 381 -17.08 0.80 -2.65
C ARG A 381 -16.83 0.66 -4.15
N ARG A 382 -17.25 -0.47 -4.76
CA ARG A 382 -17.16 -0.69 -6.21
C ARG A 382 -17.94 0.39 -6.98
N VAL A 383 -19.13 0.77 -6.54
CA VAL A 383 -19.94 1.85 -7.15
C VAL A 383 -19.14 3.15 -7.23
N VAL A 384 -18.54 3.58 -6.11
CA VAL A 384 -17.73 4.81 -6.06
C VAL A 384 -16.54 4.73 -7.00
N ARG A 385 -15.78 3.64 -6.96
CA ARG A 385 -14.61 3.45 -7.84
C ARG A 385 -14.95 3.46 -9.33
N LEU A 386 -16.11 2.93 -9.71
CA LEU A 386 -16.57 2.94 -11.09
C LEU A 386 -16.86 4.38 -11.54
N ALA A 387 -17.55 5.17 -10.73
CA ALA A 387 -17.86 6.56 -11.01
C ALA A 387 -16.58 7.41 -11.11
N GLU A 388 -15.66 7.30 -10.15
CA GLU A 388 -14.38 8.03 -10.13
C GLU A 388 -13.50 7.70 -11.35
N ARG A 389 -13.46 6.44 -11.78
CA ARG A 389 -12.74 6.04 -13.01
C ARG A 389 -13.33 6.69 -14.26
N LEU A 390 -14.65 6.81 -14.37
CA LEU A 390 -15.30 7.49 -15.48
C LEU A 390 -14.89 8.97 -15.51
N TRP A 391 -14.94 9.64 -14.35
CA TRP A 391 -14.58 11.06 -14.25
C TRP A 391 -13.08 11.31 -14.53
N ALA A 392 -12.21 10.40 -14.13
CA ALA A 392 -10.78 10.48 -14.43
C ALA A 392 -10.48 10.43 -15.94
N GLN A 393 -11.41 9.86 -16.74
CA GLN A 393 -11.36 9.88 -18.21
C GLN A 393 -11.99 11.14 -18.83
N GLY A 394 -12.44 12.11 -18.03
CA GLY A 394 -13.11 13.30 -18.48
C GLY A 394 -14.56 13.08 -18.91
N LEU A 395 -15.12 11.88 -18.64
CA LEU A 395 -16.49 11.52 -18.99
C LEU A 395 -17.44 11.79 -17.82
N ARG A 396 -18.72 12.01 -18.14
CA ARG A 396 -19.81 12.21 -17.18
C ARG A 396 -21.03 11.38 -17.58
N PHE A 397 -21.91 11.13 -16.61
CA PHE A 397 -23.25 10.60 -16.90
C PHE A 397 -24.11 11.70 -17.51
N SER A 398 -25.07 11.32 -18.36
CA SER A 398 -26.14 12.26 -18.74
C SER A 398 -26.96 12.66 -17.50
N PRO A 399 -27.60 13.83 -17.49
CA PRO A 399 -28.41 14.27 -16.35
C PRO A 399 -29.42 13.21 -15.89
N GLU A 400 -30.17 12.62 -16.82
CA GLU A 400 -31.15 11.56 -16.54
C GLU A 400 -30.48 10.25 -16.13
N GLY A 401 -29.33 9.92 -16.72
CA GLY A 401 -28.54 8.75 -16.30
C GLY A 401 -28.03 8.88 -14.87
N LYS A 402 -27.65 10.08 -14.45
CA LYS A 402 -27.29 10.39 -13.08
C LYS A 402 -28.50 10.27 -12.14
N GLU A 403 -29.66 10.77 -12.54
CA GLU A 403 -30.91 10.63 -11.77
C GLU A 403 -31.28 9.16 -11.56
N ASP A 404 -31.15 8.31 -12.58
CA ASP A 404 -31.40 6.86 -12.46
C ASP A 404 -30.50 6.23 -11.40
N LEU A 405 -29.19 6.57 -11.39
CA LEU A 405 -28.24 6.05 -10.41
C LEU A 405 -28.54 6.54 -8.99
N LEU A 406 -28.91 7.82 -8.83
CA LEU A 406 -29.29 8.38 -7.54
C LEU A 406 -30.59 7.76 -7.01
N LEU A 407 -31.57 7.53 -7.90
CA LEU A 407 -32.82 6.88 -7.55
C LEU A 407 -32.58 5.42 -7.11
N ALA A 408 -31.76 4.69 -7.84
CA ALA A 408 -31.39 3.32 -7.47
C ALA A 408 -30.69 3.27 -6.10
N ALA A 409 -29.68 4.11 -5.87
CA ALA A 409 -28.94 4.15 -4.62
C ALA A 409 -29.83 4.60 -3.43
N SER A 410 -30.73 5.56 -3.65
CA SER A 410 -31.69 6.03 -2.62
C SER A 410 -32.69 4.95 -2.22
N ARG A 411 -33.17 4.16 -3.18
CA ARG A 411 -34.02 2.99 -2.89
C ARG A 411 -33.30 1.98 -2.00
N VAL A 412 -32.09 1.61 -2.39
CA VAL A 412 -31.27 0.65 -1.60
C VAL A 412 -30.99 1.18 -0.21
N LEU A 413 -30.71 2.49 -0.08
CA LEU A 413 -30.50 3.15 1.22
C LEU A 413 -31.73 3.02 2.13
N SER A 414 -32.92 3.35 1.62
CA SER A 414 -34.16 3.25 2.39
C SER A 414 -34.44 1.82 2.88
N ARG A 415 -34.15 0.81 2.06
CA ARG A 415 -34.33 -0.59 2.45
C ARG A 415 -33.28 -1.04 3.47
N LEU A 416 -32.04 -0.62 3.32
CA LEU A 416 -30.96 -0.90 4.27
C LEU A 416 -31.23 -0.22 5.63
N GLU A 417 -31.84 0.97 5.65
CA GLU A 417 -32.26 1.65 6.89
C GLU A 417 -33.34 0.87 7.64
N ARG A 418 -34.37 0.36 6.92
CA ARG A 418 -35.39 -0.50 7.52
C ARG A 418 -34.80 -1.81 8.06
N LEU A 419 -33.91 -2.45 7.31
CA LEU A 419 -33.18 -3.61 7.77
C LEU A 419 -32.34 -3.33 9.04
N GLY A 420 -31.59 -2.23 9.04
CA GLY A 420 -30.80 -1.79 10.20
C GLY A 420 -31.66 -1.58 11.44
N ALA A 421 -32.85 -0.98 11.29
CA ALA A 421 -33.83 -0.83 12.36
C ALA A 421 -34.35 -2.20 12.84
N ALA A 422 -34.71 -3.12 11.92
CA ALA A 422 -35.13 -4.47 12.28
C ALA A 422 -34.07 -5.24 13.09
N LEU A 423 -32.80 -5.15 12.67
CA LEU A 423 -31.68 -5.77 13.40
C LEU A 423 -31.47 -5.15 14.78
N ALA A 424 -31.63 -3.84 14.91
CA ALA A 424 -31.42 -3.13 16.18
C ALA A 424 -32.55 -3.39 17.19
N THR A 425 -33.80 -3.36 16.74
CA THR A 425 -35.00 -3.48 17.60
C THR A 425 -35.50 -4.92 17.74
N GLY A 426 -35.28 -5.75 16.74
CA GLY A 426 -35.87 -7.09 16.61
C GLY A 426 -37.29 -7.08 16.06
N GLU A 427 -37.74 -5.97 15.50
CA GLU A 427 -39.06 -5.83 14.92
C GLU A 427 -39.13 -6.50 13.55
N LYS A 428 -39.77 -7.67 13.50
CA LYS A 428 -39.83 -8.51 12.28
C LYS A 428 -40.63 -7.85 11.15
N ALA A 429 -41.61 -7.04 11.48
CA ALA A 429 -42.42 -6.34 10.49
C ALA A 429 -41.57 -5.50 9.50
N LEU A 430 -40.54 -4.82 10.02
CA LEU A 430 -39.61 -4.05 9.18
C LEU A 430 -38.82 -4.89 8.19
N ALA A 431 -38.40 -6.09 8.61
CA ALA A 431 -37.71 -7.04 7.74
C ALA A 431 -38.67 -7.65 6.69
N GLU A 432 -39.92 -7.95 7.08
CA GLU A 432 -40.96 -8.42 6.17
C GLU A 432 -41.28 -7.38 5.09
N GLU A 433 -41.32 -6.09 5.40
CA GLU A 433 -41.50 -5.04 4.41
C GLU A 433 -40.39 -5.04 3.36
N VAL A 434 -39.12 -5.18 3.80
CA VAL A 434 -37.99 -5.28 2.89
C VAL A 434 -38.10 -6.49 1.96
N VAL A 435 -38.54 -7.66 2.47
CA VAL A 435 -38.70 -8.87 1.67
C VAL A 435 -39.87 -8.77 0.67
N ARG A 436 -40.98 -8.12 1.04
CA ARG A 436 -42.14 -7.96 0.17
C ARG A 436 -41.91 -7.03 -1.01
N GLU A 437 -41.03 -6.05 -0.89
CA GLU A 437 -40.75 -5.10 -1.95
C GLU A 437 -39.88 -5.75 -3.05
N GLU A 438 -40.46 -6.07 -4.19
CA GLU A 438 -39.73 -6.59 -5.35
C GLU A 438 -38.77 -5.54 -5.95
N GLY A 439 -37.47 -5.82 -5.96
CA GLY A 439 -36.44 -4.95 -6.55
C GLY A 439 -36.26 -5.10 -8.07
N GLY A 440 -36.45 -6.34 -8.57
CA GLY A 440 -36.19 -6.66 -9.98
C GLY A 440 -36.90 -5.80 -11.02
N PRO A 441 -38.25 -5.60 -10.95
CA PRO A 441 -38.98 -4.73 -11.88
C PRO A 441 -38.52 -3.29 -11.88
N PHE A 442 -38.14 -2.78 -10.71
CA PHE A 442 -37.59 -1.42 -10.56
C PHE A 442 -36.26 -1.24 -11.31
N PHE A 443 -35.29 -2.12 -11.09
CA PHE A 443 -34.00 -2.05 -11.77
C PHE A 443 -34.13 -2.29 -13.28
N GLN A 444 -35.05 -3.17 -13.70
CA GLN A 444 -35.35 -3.37 -15.11
C GLN A 444 -35.88 -2.09 -15.78
N THR A 445 -36.73 -1.30 -15.08
CA THR A 445 -37.21 -0.03 -15.60
C THR A 445 -36.06 0.95 -15.84
N LEU A 446 -35.12 1.08 -14.90
CA LEU A 446 -33.96 1.96 -15.07
C LEU A 446 -33.05 1.51 -16.21
N LYS A 447 -32.83 0.20 -16.35
CA LYS A 447 -32.05 -0.37 -17.48
C LYS A 447 -32.73 -0.08 -18.83
N ARG A 448 -34.06 -0.19 -18.92
CA ARG A 448 -34.80 0.14 -20.14
C ARG A 448 -34.72 1.65 -20.46
N ALA A 449 -34.86 2.52 -19.45
CA ALA A 449 -34.69 3.96 -19.63
C ALA A 449 -33.31 4.30 -20.21
N HIS A 450 -32.24 3.63 -19.73
CA HIS A 450 -30.91 3.79 -20.29
C HIS A 450 -30.84 3.33 -21.77
N LEU A 451 -31.42 2.17 -22.12
CA LEU A 451 -31.46 1.68 -23.51
C LEU A 451 -32.19 2.67 -24.44
N HIS A 452 -33.30 3.26 -24.03
CA HIS A 452 -34.00 4.28 -24.81
C HIS A 452 -33.11 5.52 -25.06
N ARG A 453 -32.28 5.95 -24.09
CA ARG A 453 -31.34 7.05 -24.33
C ARG A 453 -30.24 6.67 -25.37
N LEU A 454 -29.81 5.41 -25.39
CA LEU A 454 -28.88 4.92 -26.39
C LEU A 454 -29.48 4.89 -27.79
N GLU A 455 -30.75 4.42 -27.93
CA GLU A 455 -31.50 4.41 -29.18
C GLU A 455 -31.71 5.83 -29.69
N ALA A 456 -32.01 6.79 -28.80
CA ALA A 456 -32.15 8.19 -29.11
C ALA A 456 -30.83 8.91 -29.47
N GLY A 457 -29.70 8.21 -29.36
CA GLY A 457 -28.39 8.69 -29.81
C GLY A 457 -27.67 9.63 -28.88
N TRP A 458 -28.03 9.68 -27.60
CA TRP A 458 -27.43 10.58 -26.61
C TRP A 458 -25.93 10.28 -26.39
N ALA A 459 -25.08 11.27 -26.73
CA ALA A 459 -23.63 11.08 -26.75
C ALA A 459 -23.04 10.73 -25.38
N GLU A 460 -23.52 11.42 -24.33
CA GLU A 460 -23.06 11.21 -22.95
C GLU A 460 -23.48 9.82 -22.43
N SER A 461 -24.73 9.40 -22.74
CA SER A 461 -25.20 8.06 -22.38
C SER A 461 -24.41 6.97 -23.10
N ARG A 462 -24.01 7.16 -24.36
CA ARG A 462 -23.14 6.23 -25.11
C ARG A 462 -21.75 6.16 -24.49
N ALA A 463 -21.15 7.32 -24.19
CA ALA A 463 -19.80 7.40 -23.63
C ALA A 463 -19.69 6.73 -22.24
N SER A 464 -20.75 6.82 -21.41
CA SER A 464 -20.79 6.28 -20.05
C SER A 464 -21.48 4.92 -19.91
N THR A 465 -21.94 4.31 -21.02
CA THR A 465 -22.82 3.11 -21.01
C THR A 465 -22.33 1.98 -20.12
N LEU A 466 -21.10 1.54 -20.31
CA LEU A 466 -20.54 0.40 -19.56
C LEU A 466 -20.54 0.69 -18.06
N THR A 467 -20.04 1.87 -17.67
CA THR A 467 -19.97 2.26 -16.27
C THR A 467 -21.35 2.46 -15.66
N HIS A 468 -22.29 3.06 -16.40
CA HIS A 468 -23.67 3.27 -15.93
C HIS A 468 -24.36 1.93 -15.65
N LEU A 469 -24.28 0.97 -16.58
CA LEU A 469 -24.85 -0.37 -16.40
C LEU A 469 -24.16 -1.16 -15.29
N ASP A 470 -22.83 -1.08 -15.19
CA ASP A 470 -22.07 -1.74 -14.11
C ASP A 470 -22.49 -1.22 -12.72
N ILE A 471 -22.73 0.09 -12.59
CA ILE A 471 -23.21 0.69 -11.34
C ILE A 471 -24.64 0.22 -11.05
N LEU A 472 -25.56 0.25 -12.03
CA LEU A 472 -26.93 -0.24 -11.84
C LEU A 472 -26.97 -1.71 -11.44
N LEU A 473 -26.16 -2.57 -12.08
CA LEU A 473 -26.05 -3.99 -11.73
C LEU A 473 -25.48 -4.18 -10.32
N THR A 474 -24.47 -3.40 -9.95
CA THR A 474 -23.90 -3.46 -8.61
C THR A 474 -24.90 -3.00 -7.54
N LEU A 475 -25.68 -1.95 -7.79
CA LEU A 475 -26.73 -1.50 -6.87
C LEU A 475 -27.87 -2.51 -6.77
N GLU A 476 -28.23 -3.19 -7.86
CA GLU A 476 -29.20 -4.28 -7.83
C GLU A 476 -28.69 -5.47 -7.00
N GLU A 477 -27.40 -5.80 -7.08
CA GLU A 477 -26.76 -6.84 -6.26
C GLU A 477 -26.78 -6.45 -4.77
N VAL A 478 -26.53 -5.19 -4.44
CA VAL A 478 -26.67 -4.66 -3.06
C VAL A 478 -28.13 -4.78 -2.60
N ASP A 479 -29.11 -4.42 -3.42
CA ASP A 479 -30.54 -4.56 -3.10
C ASP A 479 -30.92 -6.00 -2.79
N GLN A 480 -30.47 -6.96 -3.60
CA GLN A 480 -30.68 -8.39 -3.37
C GLN A 480 -30.01 -8.88 -2.09
N GLY A 481 -28.82 -8.39 -1.77
CA GLY A 481 -28.14 -8.70 -0.51
C GLY A 481 -28.88 -8.16 0.71
N VAL A 482 -29.49 -6.97 0.61
CA VAL A 482 -30.36 -6.42 1.67
C VAL A 482 -31.57 -7.33 1.88
N VAL A 483 -32.17 -7.90 0.82
CA VAL A 483 -33.27 -8.88 0.94
C VAL A 483 -32.81 -10.15 1.63
N ARG A 484 -31.66 -10.73 1.23
CA ARG A 484 -31.10 -11.92 1.89
C ARG A 484 -30.86 -11.68 3.39
N LEU A 485 -30.32 -10.51 3.75
CA LEU A 485 -30.13 -10.11 5.16
C LEU A 485 -31.45 -9.95 5.90
N ALA A 486 -32.51 -9.41 5.25
CA ALA A 486 -33.85 -9.32 5.85
C ALA A 486 -34.45 -10.71 6.11
N GLN A 487 -34.27 -11.65 5.20
CA GLN A 487 -34.67 -13.06 5.40
C GLN A 487 -33.95 -13.68 6.59
N LEU A 488 -32.60 -13.49 6.70
CA LEU A 488 -31.85 -13.94 7.88
C LEU A 488 -32.35 -13.28 9.17
N ALA A 489 -32.69 -11.96 9.14
CA ALA A 489 -33.18 -11.25 10.31
C ALA A 489 -34.54 -11.76 10.81
N LEU A 490 -35.39 -12.27 9.94
CA LEU A 490 -36.68 -12.90 10.33
C LEU A 490 -36.48 -14.19 11.13
N GLU A 491 -35.36 -14.85 10.93
CA GLU A 491 -35.03 -16.13 11.57
C GLU A 491 -34.14 -15.97 12.83
N LEU A 492 -33.65 -14.75 13.11
CA LEU A 492 -32.89 -14.39 14.32
C LEU A 492 -33.83 -14.03 15.49
#